data_e153a538e3027857788885c81ad69150
#
_entry.id   e153a538e3027857788885c81ad69150
#
_cell.length_a   1.000
_cell.length_b   1.000
_cell.length_c   1.000
_cell.angle_alpha   90.00
_cell.angle_beta   90.00
_cell.angle_gamma   90.00
#
_symmetry.space_group_name_H-M   'P 1'
#
loop_
_entity.id
_entity.type
_entity.pdbx_description
1 polymer ?
#
loop_
_entity_poly.entity_id
_entity_poly.type
_entity_poly.pdbx_seq_one_letter_code
_entity_poly.pdbx_strand_id
1 'polypeptide(L)'
;MGLFDKKFCSICGEKIGLLGNRKLEDGNLCKDCAAKLSPWFTERKQSTVEEIKEQLAYREANKEAVSAFQTTRTLGRNIKVLLDEDAGKFMVTSARNIAEANPDVLSFSDVTGCDLNVEESKTEIRYRDANDDVQSFNPKRYAYSYDFYMNIHVNHPYFDEIRFKLNDSSVDGDVDTMLDYDEVRGGAGRAPMAGRNPMAGSGTGRPTPGAGRAGAAGGRPQPGRPQPGGARPMGQRPMGQNPAAYGMQPFDTGMAGGMGAAFGMDLTSNADEIRNSAEYIEYENMGWEIRDTLLQVRADARAEEAEANAPKQAIKCPYCGATTIPTANGCCEYCGAAL
;
A
#
# COMPACT_ATOMS: atom_id res chain seq x y z
N MET A 1 35.16 9.99 28.32
CA MET A 1 34.10 10.92 27.96
C MET A 1 32.94 10.66 28.89
N GLY A 2 32.53 11.68 29.70
CA GLY A 2 31.50 11.52 30.71
C GLY A 2 30.11 11.29 30.09
N LEU A 3 29.30 10.43 30.67
CA LEU A 3 27.93 10.12 30.28
C LEU A 3 26.98 11.36 30.30
N PHE A 4 27.47 12.52 30.76
CA PHE A 4 26.69 13.73 30.97
C PHE A 4 27.22 14.98 30.22
N ASP A 5 28.10 14.78 29.21
CA ASP A 5 28.56 15.92 28.41
C ASP A 5 27.38 16.53 27.64
N LYS A 6 27.16 17.84 27.83
CA LYS A 6 26.11 18.60 27.17
C LYS A 6 26.38 18.63 25.67
N LYS A 7 25.46 18.06 24.86
CA LYS A 7 25.53 18.10 23.40
C LYS A 7 24.67 19.24 22.87
N PHE A 8 25.15 19.86 21.81
CA PHE A 8 24.44 20.93 21.10
C PHE A 8 24.20 20.49 19.66
N CYS A 9 23.11 20.94 19.08
CA CYS A 9 22.74 20.68 17.70
C CYS A 9 23.67 21.50 16.77
N SER A 10 24.33 20.83 15.84
CA SER A 10 25.24 21.48 14.87
C SER A 10 24.49 22.36 13.84
N ILE A 11 23.17 22.26 13.76
CA ILE A 11 22.33 23.04 12.86
C ILE A 11 21.73 24.27 13.55
N CYS A 12 20.94 24.09 14.63
CA CYS A 12 20.25 25.19 15.30
C CYS A 12 21.00 25.72 16.54
N GLY A 13 22.05 25.08 17.00
CA GLY A 13 22.82 25.48 18.18
C GLY A 13 22.15 25.14 19.52
N GLU A 14 20.93 24.61 19.53
CA GLU A 14 20.20 24.33 20.76
C GLU A 14 20.76 23.11 21.50
N LYS A 15 20.57 23.12 22.83
CA LYS A 15 21.01 22.00 23.68
C LYS A 15 20.15 20.77 23.42
N ILE A 16 20.81 19.65 23.18
CA ILE A 16 20.14 18.37 22.95
C ILE A 16 19.86 17.68 24.30
N GLY A 17 18.60 17.26 24.50
CA GLY A 17 18.19 16.50 25.68
C GLY A 17 18.78 15.08 25.69
N LEU A 18 18.65 14.39 26.81
CA LEU A 18 19.31 13.13 27.11
C LEU A 18 19.09 12.02 26.04
N LEU A 19 17.90 11.93 25.45
CA LEU A 19 17.54 10.95 24.41
C LEU A 19 17.32 11.57 23.01
N GLY A 20 17.54 12.88 22.90
CA GLY A 20 17.25 13.66 21.68
C GLY A 20 18.36 13.64 20.63
N ASN A 21 19.56 13.12 20.96
CA ASN A 21 20.70 13.21 20.05
C ASN A 21 20.56 12.24 18.86
N ARG A 22 20.66 12.80 17.67
CA ARG A 22 20.80 12.10 16.40
C ARG A 22 22.21 12.34 15.90
N LYS A 23 23.09 11.35 16.09
CA LYS A 23 24.52 11.46 15.72
C LYS A 23 24.68 11.59 14.20
N LEU A 24 25.57 12.50 13.78
CA LEU A 24 26.10 12.63 12.43
C LEU A 24 27.56 12.08 12.39
N GLU A 25 28.18 12.06 11.24
CA GLU A 25 29.58 11.66 11.12
C GLU A 25 30.47 12.60 11.95
N ASP A 26 30.34 13.91 11.76
CA ASP A 26 31.16 14.97 12.33
C ASP A 26 30.40 15.88 13.32
N GLY A 27 29.16 15.55 13.71
CA GLY A 27 28.33 16.40 14.54
C GLY A 27 27.17 15.73 15.26
N ASN A 28 26.28 16.58 15.79
CA ASN A 28 25.07 16.17 16.49
C ASN A 28 23.87 16.93 15.96
N LEU A 29 22.74 16.26 15.85
CA LEU A 29 21.48 16.84 15.39
C LEU A 29 20.41 16.66 16.48
N CYS A 30 19.59 17.69 16.75
CA CYS A 30 18.45 17.59 17.64
C CYS A 30 17.28 16.88 16.94
N LYS A 31 16.30 16.45 17.72
CA LYS A 31 15.09 15.76 17.22
C LYS A 31 14.33 16.65 16.21
N ASP A 32 14.21 17.93 16.50
CA ASP A 32 13.40 18.86 15.68
C ASP A 32 14.06 19.17 14.33
N CYS A 33 15.40 19.32 14.31
CA CYS A 33 16.12 19.42 13.03
C CYS A 33 16.08 18.12 12.24
N ALA A 34 16.19 16.96 12.92
CA ALA A 34 16.09 15.67 12.27
C ALA A 34 14.70 15.40 11.67
N ALA A 35 13.63 15.89 12.29
CA ALA A 35 12.27 15.76 11.78
C ALA A 35 11.99 16.54 10.49
N LYS A 36 12.85 17.51 10.15
CA LYS A 36 12.75 18.29 8.91
C LYS A 36 13.39 17.60 7.70
N LEU A 37 14.21 16.57 7.93
CA LEU A 37 14.81 15.78 6.85
C LEU A 37 13.74 14.95 6.13
N SER A 38 14.06 14.46 4.93
CA SER A 38 13.20 13.51 4.25
C SER A 38 12.97 12.24 5.10
N PRO A 39 11.74 11.72 5.19
CA PRO A 39 11.47 10.46 5.88
C PRO A 39 12.18 9.26 5.23
N TRP A 40 12.54 9.38 3.95
CA TRP A 40 13.20 8.34 3.17
C TRP A 40 14.74 8.36 3.32
N PHE A 41 15.28 9.40 3.94
CA PHE A 41 16.72 9.54 4.16
C PHE A 41 17.21 8.69 5.31
N THR A 42 17.90 7.60 5.04
CA THR A 42 18.38 6.61 6.02
C THR A 42 19.84 6.81 6.44
N GLU A 43 20.66 7.47 5.62
CA GLU A 43 22.12 7.56 5.79
C GLU A 43 22.62 8.68 6.72
N ARG A 44 21.72 9.27 7.50
CA ARG A 44 22.03 10.37 8.42
C ARG A 44 23.27 10.15 9.31
N LYS A 45 23.55 8.91 9.74
CA LYS A 45 24.69 8.61 10.63
C LYS A 45 26.03 8.74 9.92
N GLN A 46 26.04 8.54 8.64
CA GLN A 46 27.21 8.60 7.75
C GLN A 46 27.37 9.99 7.13
N SER A 47 26.36 10.86 7.30
CA SER A 47 26.37 12.20 6.69
C SER A 47 27.03 13.22 7.61
N THR A 48 27.71 14.17 6.96
CA THR A 48 28.33 15.34 7.59
C THR A 48 27.30 16.42 7.91
N VAL A 49 27.70 17.38 8.76
CA VAL A 49 26.87 18.56 9.06
C VAL A 49 26.56 19.36 7.80
N GLU A 50 27.47 19.43 6.85
CA GLU A 50 27.27 20.19 5.61
C GLU A 50 26.24 19.52 4.70
N GLU A 51 26.31 18.23 4.49
CA GLU A 51 25.31 17.45 3.72
C GLU A 51 23.92 17.56 4.34
N ILE A 52 23.84 17.59 5.67
CA ILE A 52 22.56 17.82 6.37
C ILE A 52 22.02 19.22 6.11
N LYS A 53 22.86 20.26 6.05
CA LYS A 53 22.43 21.61 5.71
C LYS A 53 21.92 21.69 4.27
N GLU A 54 22.61 21.07 3.33
CA GLU A 54 22.20 21.01 1.93
C GLU A 54 20.83 20.32 1.79
N GLN A 55 20.64 19.19 2.48
CA GLN A 55 19.34 18.52 2.48
C GLN A 55 18.25 19.37 3.10
N LEU A 56 18.51 20.09 4.20
CA LEU A 56 17.54 20.98 4.80
C LEU A 56 17.17 22.15 3.88
N ALA A 57 18.14 22.68 3.11
CA ALA A 57 17.88 23.69 2.08
C ALA A 57 17.01 23.13 0.94
N TYR A 58 17.30 21.93 0.49
CA TYR A 58 16.44 21.19 -0.47
C TYR A 58 15.02 21.04 0.07
N ARG A 59 14.85 20.62 1.34
CA ARG A 59 13.53 20.45 1.97
C ARG A 59 12.77 21.77 2.09
N GLU A 60 13.47 22.88 2.26
CA GLU A 60 12.84 24.22 2.27
C GLU A 60 12.35 24.61 0.87
N ALA A 61 13.17 24.36 -0.17
CA ALA A 61 12.80 24.60 -1.57
C ALA A 61 11.63 23.66 -2.02
N ASN A 62 11.57 22.44 -1.50
CA ASN A 62 10.49 21.49 -1.81
C ASN A 62 9.09 22.01 -1.42
N LYS A 63 8.98 22.94 -0.46
CA LYS A 63 7.70 23.54 -0.08
C LYS A 63 7.01 24.27 -1.24
N GLU A 64 7.79 24.86 -2.12
CA GLU A 64 7.25 25.49 -3.34
C GLU A 64 6.66 24.43 -4.28
N ALA A 65 7.38 23.32 -4.50
CA ALA A 65 6.89 22.21 -5.28
C ALA A 65 5.62 21.59 -4.69
N VAL A 66 5.56 21.41 -3.35
CA VAL A 66 4.35 20.94 -2.65
C VAL A 66 3.18 21.92 -2.82
N SER A 67 3.44 23.24 -2.76
CA SER A 67 2.39 24.23 -2.93
C SER A 67 1.82 24.31 -4.36
N ALA A 68 2.64 23.99 -5.36
CA ALA A 68 2.26 23.98 -6.77
C ALA A 68 1.60 22.66 -7.19
N PHE A 69 1.77 21.58 -6.42
CA PHE A 69 1.31 20.23 -6.74
C PHE A 69 -0.23 20.13 -6.79
N GLN A 70 -0.75 19.60 -7.89
CA GLN A 70 -2.19 19.38 -8.08
C GLN A 70 -2.46 17.88 -8.23
N THR A 71 -3.09 17.28 -7.22
CA THR A 71 -3.41 15.86 -7.24
C THR A 71 -4.45 15.56 -8.31
N THR A 72 -4.06 14.85 -9.37
CA THR A 72 -4.94 14.33 -10.43
C THR A 72 -5.40 12.91 -10.11
N ARG A 73 -4.52 12.10 -9.48
CA ARG A 73 -4.81 10.71 -9.15
C ARG A 73 -4.24 10.34 -7.77
N THR A 74 -4.95 9.48 -7.05
CA THR A 74 -4.54 8.97 -5.73
C THR A 74 -4.57 7.44 -5.75
N LEU A 75 -3.46 6.82 -5.36
CA LEU A 75 -3.31 5.38 -5.21
C LEU A 75 -2.98 5.04 -3.76
N GLY A 76 -3.39 3.84 -3.30
CA GLY A 76 -3.17 3.41 -1.93
C GLY A 76 -4.24 3.93 -0.95
N ARG A 77 -4.15 3.53 0.31
CA ARG A 77 -5.13 3.86 1.38
C ARG A 77 -4.54 4.78 2.45
N ASN A 78 -3.73 4.24 3.35
CA ASN A 78 -3.15 4.99 4.48
C ASN A 78 -1.92 5.75 4.06
N ILE A 79 -0.94 5.07 3.47
CA ILE A 79 0.12 5.71 2.72
C ILE A 79 -0.35 5.78 1.27
N LYS A 80 -0.33 6.98 0.73
CA LYS A 80 -0.85 7.30 -0.59
C LYS A 80 0.28 7.71 -1.52
N VAL A 81 0.21 7.24 -2.74
CA VAL A 81 0.96 7.78 -3.87
C VAL A 81 0.04 8.75 -4.58
N LEU A 82 0.35 10.03 -4.51
CA LEU A 82 -0.37 11.11 -5.17
C LEU A 82 0.34 11.46 -6.46
N LEU A 83 -0.40 11.56 -7.54
CA LEU A 83 0.10 11.89 -8.87
C LEU A 83 -0.43 13.26 -9.29
N ASP A 84 0.43 14.06 -9.90
CA ASP A 84 0.14 15.25 -10.68
C ASP A 84 0.56 14.92 -12.12
N GLU A 85 -0.39 14.36 -12.87
CA GLU A 85 -0.13 13.86 -14.23
C GLU A 85 0.16 15.01 -15.19
N ASP A 86 -0.44 16.19 -14.94
CA ASP A 86 -0.22 17.38 -15.77
C ASP A 86 1.20 17.96 -15.59
N ALA A 87 1.73 17.91 -14.35
CA ALA A 87 3.09 18.38 -14.05
C ALA A 87 4.16 17.29 -14.17
N GLY A 88 3.78 16.02 -14.43
CA GLY A 88 4.69 14.88 -14.51
C GLY A 88 5.36 14.56 -13.17
N LYS A 89 4.65 14.71 -12.04
CA LYS A 89 5.20 14.59 -10.68
C LYS A 89 4.39 13.65 -9.79
N PHE A 90 5.04 13.13 -8.76
CA PHE A 90 4.39 12.35 -7.72
C PHE A 90 4.97 12.65 -6.34
N MET A 91 4.24 12.27 -5.31
CA MET A 91 4.70 12.24 -3.92
C MET A 91 4.09 11.07 -3.16
N VAL A 92 4.77 10.63 -2.10
CA VAL A 92 4.30 9.55 -1.21
C VAL A 92 4.09 10.12 0.19
N THR A 93 2.89 9.97 0.74
CA THR A 93 2.56 10.53 2.05
C THR A 93 1.40 9.80 2.73
N SER A 94 1.43 9.75 4.07
CA SER A 94 0.28 9.39 4.91
C SER A 94 -0.39 10.63 5.53
N ALA A 95 0.18 11.82 5.32
CA ALA A 95 -0.27 13.04 5.96
C ALA A 95 -1.62 13.53 5.42
N ARG A 96 -2.47 14.02 6.31
CA ARG A 96 -3.70 14.75 5.95
C ARG A 96 -3.40 16.18 5.53
N ASN A 97 -2.46 16.82 6.21
CA ASN A 97 -1.98 18.16 5.86
C ASN A 97 -0.66 18.06 5.10
N ILE A 98 -0.74 18.06 3.78
CA ILE A 98 0.40 17.89 2.88
C ILE A 98 1.37 19.08 3.00
N ALA A 99 0.86 20.29 3.11
CA ALA A 99 1.69 21.50 3.22
C ALA A 99 2.57 21.49 4.49
N GLU A 100 2.02 21.01 5.62
CA GLU A 100 2.77 20.91 6.88
C GLU A 100 3.78 19.74 6.85
N ALA A 101 3.36 18.60 6.29
CA ALA A 101 4.22 17.41 6.22
C ALA A 101 5.37 17.58 5.22
N ASN A 102 5.17 18.43 4.20
CA ASN A 102 6.15 18.69 3.15
C ASN A 102 6.72 17.38 2.55
N PRO A 103 5.92 16.46 1.99
CA PRO A 103 6.44 15.26 1.36
C PRO A 103 7.33 15.61 0.17
N ASP A 104 8.30 14.76 -0.14
CA ASP A 104 9.20 14.96 -1.28
C ASP A 104 8.41 14.86 -2.59
N VAL A 105 8.50 15.88 -3.43
CA VAL A 105 7.90 15.92 -4.76
C VAL A 105 8.97 15.50 -5.78
N LEU A 106 8.68 14.41 -6.49
CA LEU A 106 9.58 13.78 -7.45
C LEU A 106 9.00 13.83 -8.86
N SER A 107 9.85 13.81 -9.88
CA SER A 107 9.40 13.67 -11.27
C SER A 107 9.14 12.20 -11.61
N PHE A 108 8.25 11.94 -12.55
CA PHE A 108 8.03 10.57 -13.02
C PHE A 108 9.29 9.98 -13.65
N SER A 109 10.11 10.80 -14.32
CA SER A 109 11.39 10.37 -14.90
C SER A 109 12.43 9.94 -13.84
N ASP A 110 12.31 10.39 -12.58
CA ASP A 110 13.19 9.98 -11.49
C ASP A 110 12.96 8.53 -11.05
N VAL A 111 11.78 7.95 -11.36
CA VAL A 111 11.49 6.55 -11.03
C VAL A 111 12.40 5.63 -11.83
N THR A 112 13.19 4.80 -11.15
CA THR A 112 14.07 3.79 -11.77
C THR A 112 13.46 2.39 -11.76
N GLY A 113 12.62 2.09 -10.76
CA GLY A 113 11.90 0.83 -10.61
C GLY A 113 10.76 0.95 -9.59
N CYS A 114 9.88 -0.05 -9.59
CA CYS A 114 8.82 -0.15 -8.60
C CYS A 114 8.44 -1.63 -8.42
N ASP A 115 8.47 -2.12 -7.19
CA ASP A 115 8.23 -3.51 -6.86
C ASP A 115 7.27 -3.64 -5.68
N LEU A 116 6.37 -4.64 -5.79
CA LEU A 116 5.58 -5.13 -4.67
C LEU A 116 6.33 -6.29 -4.01
N ASN A 117 6.64 -6.15 -2.73
CA ASN A 117 7.23 -7.21 -1.91
C ASN A 117 6.23 -7.69 -0.87
N VAL A 118 5.90 -8.98 -0.89
CA VAL A 118 5.02 -9.60 0.10
C VAL A 118 5.88 -10.41 1.07
N GLU A 119 5.94 -9.98 2.33
CA GLU A 119 6.67 -10.67 3.38
C GLU A 119 5.75 -11.64 4.11
N GLU A 120 6.11 -12.92 4.09
CA GLU A 120 5.44 -13.98 4.83
C GLU A 120 6.10 -14.14 6.21
N SER A 121 5.30 -14.09 7.26
CA SER A 121 5.71 -14.45 8.63
C SER A 121 5.04 -15.76 9.03
N LYS A 122 5.81 -16.59 9.75
CA LYS A 122 5.39 -17.93 10.19
C LYS A 122 5.62 -18.08 11.68
N THR A 123 4.54 -18.22 12.45
CA THR A 123 4.58 -18.38 13.91
C THR A 123 4.10 -19.77 14.31
N GLU A 124 4.85 -20.48 15.13
CA GLU A 124 4.45 -21.79 15.64
C GLU A 124 3.27 -21.65 16.59
N ILE A 125 2.20 -22.42 16.33
CA ILE A 125 1.05 -22.53 17.21
C ILE A 125 1.41 -23.53 18.32
N ARG A 126 1.28 -23.10 19.58
CA ARG A 126 1.55 -23.89 20.77
C ARG A 126 0.31 -23.99 21.63
N TYR A 127 0.33 -24.88 22.60
CA TYR A 127 -0.75 -24.99 23.56
C TYR A 127 -0.21 -25.16 24.99
N ARG A 128 -1.04 -24.80 25.98
CA ARG A 128 -0.79 -25.09 27.37
C ARG A 128 -1.37 -26.45 27.73
N ASP A 129 -0.60 -27.30 28.43
CA ASP A 129 -1.12 -28.57 28.92
C ASP A 129 -1.82 -28.40 30.27
N ALA A 130 -2.29 -29.52 30.85
CA ALA A 130 -3.01 -29.52 32.12
C ALA A 130 -2.18 -29.00 33.34
N ASN A 131 -0.86 -28.89 33.18
CA ASN A 131 0.06 -28.37 34.21
C ASN A 131 0.47 -26.93 33.92
N ASP A 132 -0.14 -26.26 32.92
CA ASP A 132 0.19 -24.93 32.42
C ASP A 132 1.56 -24.87 31.72
N ASP A 133 2.12 -26.00 31.30
CA ASP A 133 3.37 -26.06 30.56
C ASP A 133 3.10 -25.85 29.04
N VAL A 134 3.94 -25.03 28.41
CA VAL A 134 3.83 -24.74 26.96
C VAL A 134 4.37 -25.90 26.13
N GLN A 135 3.53 -26.48 25.31
CA GLN A 135 3.80 -27.63 24.44
C GLN A 135 3.68 -27.29 22.95
N SER A 136 4.42 -28.03 22.14
CA SER A 136 4.29 -27.99 20.67
C SER A 136 3.39 -29.12 20.20
N PHE A 137 2.61 -28.85 19.13
CA PHE A 137 1.90 -29.93 18.45
C PHE A 137 2.85 -30.91 17.74
N ASN A 138 2.42 -32.15 17.57
CA ASN A 138 3.16 -33.13 16.78
C ASN A 138 2.20 -33.80 15.76
N PRO A 139 2.32 -33.48 14.47
CA PRO A 139 3.26 -32.54 13.84
C PRO A 139 3.05 -31.08 14.27
N LYS A 140 4.09 -30.25 14.16
CA LYS A 140 4.03 -28.82 14.45
C LYS A 140 3.00 -28.11 13.56
N ARG A 141 2.28 -27.15 14.13
CA ARG A 141 1.32 -26.31 13.45
C ARG A 141 1.81 -24.88 13.40
N TYR A 142 1.42 -24.14 12.38
CA TYR A 142 1.89 -22.77 12.16
C TYR A 142 0.75 -21.86 11.75
N ALA A 143 0.75 -20.64 12.29
CA ALA A 143 -0.03 -19.53 11.79
C ALA A 143 0.83 -18.71 10.82
N TYR A 144 0.24 -18.26 9.74
CA TYR A 144 0.88 -17.43 8.73
C TYR A 144 0.27 -16.04 8.76
N SER A 145 1.09 -15.04 8.45
CA SER A 145 0.64 -13.67 8.24
C SER A 145 1.47 -13.00 7.14
N TYR A 146 0.88 -12.03 6.47
CA TYR A 146 1.46 -11.39 5.28
C TYR A 146 1.47 -9.88 5.42
N ASP A 147 2.61 -9.28 5.11
CA ASP A 147 2.81 -7.84 5.05
C ASP A 147 3.19 -7.43 3.62
N PHE A 148 2.53 -6.41 3.11
CA PHE A 148 2.69 -5.92 1.75
C PHE A 148 3.50 -4.63 1.77
N TYR A 149 4.64 -4.61 1.09
CA TYR A 149 5.52 -3.46 0.99
C TYR A 149 5.67 -3.01 -0.45
N MET A 150 5.50 -1.71 -0.67
CA MET A 150 5.92 -1.09 -1.91
C MET A 150 7.36 -0.58 -1.77
N ASN A 151 8.18 -0.88 -2.77
CA ASN A 151 9.51 -0.35 -2.93
C ASN A 151 9.53 0.44 -4.25
N ILE A 152 9.63 1.76 -4.15
CA ILE A 152 9.76 2.63 -5.32
C ILE A 152 11.21 3.07 -5.36
N HIS A 153 11.93 2.64 -6.39
CA HIS A 153 13.31 3.03 -6.61
C HIS A 153 13.37 4.33 -7.40
N VAL A 154 14.16 5.28 -6.95
CA VAL A 154 14.25 6.61 -7.53
C VAL A 154 15.69 7.06 -7.73
N ASN A 155 15.92 7.94 -8.67
CA ASN A 155 17.18 8.64 -8.85
C ASN A 155 17.10 10.01 -8.14
N HIS A 156 17.41 10.02 -6.83
CA HIS A 156 17.31 11.22 -6.01
C HIS A 156 18.61 11.44 -5.22
N PRO A 157 19.10 12.69 -5.02
CA PRO A 157 20.43 12.93 -4.40
C PRO A 157 20.55 12.48 -2.94
N TYR A 158 19.43 12.27 -2.22
CA TYR A 158 19.44 11.97 -0.79
C TYR A 158 18.89 10.59 -0.44
N PHE A 159 18.23 9.89 -1.34
CA PHE A 159 17.71 8.54 -1.16
C PHE A 159 17.46 7.88 -2.52
N ASP A 160 17.55 6.59 -2.57
CA ASP A 160 17.37 5.78 -3.78
C ASP A 160 16.13 4.88 -3.71
N GLU A 161 15.50 4.80 -2.51
CA GLU A 161 14.34 3.95 -2.26
C GLU A 161 13.30 4.66 -1.38
N ILE A 162 12.04 4.51 -1.77
CA ILE A 162 10.86 4.85 -0.98
C ILE A 162 10.16 3.54 -0.63
N ARG A 163 10.35 3.07 0.60
CA ARG A 163 9.74 1.83 1.07
C ARG A 163 8.65 2.10 2.09
N PHE A 164 7.47 1.55 1.85
CA PHE A 164 6.34 1.69 2.79
C PHE A 164 5.43 0.48 2.77
N LYS A 165 4.74 0.26 3.90
CA LYS A 165 3.78 -0.82 4.08
C LYS A 165 2.39 -0.39 3.58
N LEU A 166 1.71 -1.25 2.82
CA LEU A 166 0.37 -1.01 2.29
C LEU A 166 -0.73 -1.31 3.30
N ASN A 167 -0.57 -2.41 4.05
CA ASN A 167 -1.53 -2.86 5.06
C ASN A 167 -1.20 -2.29 6.45
N ASP A 168 -2.22 -1.98 7.24
CA ASP A 168 -2.07 -1.46 8.60
C ASP A 168 -1.71 -2.55 9.60
N SER A 169 -2.44 -3.66 9.55
CA SER A 169 -2.19 -4.90 10.26
C SER A 169 -1.76 -5.98 9.29
N SER A 170 -1.02 -6.97 9.74
CA SER A 170 -0.70 -8.12 8.91
C SER A 170 -1.98 -8.85 8.52
N VAL A 171 -2.07 -9.30 7.26
CA VAL A 171 -3.18 -10.14 6.79
C VAL A 171 -2.93 -11.55 7.28
N ASP A 172 -3.78 -12.05 8.14
CA ASP A 172 -3.67 -13.38 8.76
C ASP A 172 -5.01 -14.11 8.76
N GLY A 173 -5.01 -15.31 9.32
CA GLY A 173 -6.20 -16.16 9.40
C GLY A 173 -6.95 -16.05 10.73
N ASP A 174 -6.69 -15.02 11.53
CA ASP A 174 -7.28 -14.86 12.88
C ASP A 174 -7.11 -16.12 13.75
N VAL A 175 -5.90 -16.70 13.73
CA VAL A 175 -5.55 -17.93 14.44
C VAL A 175 -4.76 -17.60 15.69
N ASP A 176 -5.26 -18.02 16.85
CA ASP A 176 -4.52 -17.92 18.09
C ASP A 176 -3.25 -18.79 18.04
N THR A 177 -2.11 -18.16 18.35
CA THR A 177 -0.80 -18.84 18.36
C THR A 177 -0.49 -19.50 19.70
N MET A 178 -1.31 -19.25 20.73
CA MET A 178 -1.22 -19.87 22.05
C MET A 178 -2.61 -20.33 22.47
N LEU A 179 -2.85 -21.63 22.40
CA LEU A 179 -4.13 -22.24 22.76
C LEU A 179 -4.11 -22.72 24.22
N ASP A 180 -5.22 -22.53 24.92
CA ASP A 180 -5.40 -23.07 26.25
C ASP A 180 -5.75 -24.57 26.21
N TYR A 181 -5.47 -25.28 27.33
CA TYR A 181 -5.70 -26.72 27.45
C TYR A 181 -7.14 -27.14 27.10
N ASP A 182 -8.13 -26.36 27.52
CA ASP A 182 -9.54 -26.66 27.28
C ASP A 182 -9.91 -26.50 25.80
N GLU A 183 -9.27 -25.59 25.05
CA GLU A 183 -9.48 -25.41 23.61
C GLU A 183 -8.94 -26.60 22.81
N VAL A 184 -7.76 -27.10 23.17
CA VAL A 184 -7.15 -28.28 22.55
C VAL A 184 -7.96 -29.55 22.83
N ARG A 185 -8.50 -29.70 24.04
CA ARG A 185 -9.31 -30.86 24.45
C ARG A 185 -10.75 -30.78 23.94
N GLY A 186 -11.33 -29.57 23.85
CA GLY A 186 -12.70 -29.33 23.42
C GLY A 186 -12.92 -29.55 21.91
N GLY A 187 -11.87 -29.44 21.09
CA GLY A 187 -11.93 -29.67 19.64
C GLY A 187 -12.21 -31.13 19.22
N ALA A 188 -12.08 -32.10 20.14
CA ALA A 188 -12.31 -33.51 19.85
C ALA A 188 -13.77 -33.98 20.01
N GLY A 189 -14.76 -33.13 20.27
CA GLY A 189 -16.10 -33.61 20.55
C GLY A 189 -17.28 -32.66 20.61
N ARG A 190 -17.22 -31.47 20.02
CA ARG A 190 -18.43 -30.63 19.87
C ARG A 190 -18.76 -30.40 18.41
N ALA A 191 -19.68 -31.23 17.90
CA ALA A 191 -20.52 -30.85 16.78
C ALA A 191 -21.22 -29.51 17.11
N PRO A 192 -21.41 -28.57 16.17
CA PRO A 192 -22.17 -27.36 16.45
C PRO A 192 -23.55 -27.72 16.90
N MET A 193 -23.87 -27.43 18.14
CA MET A 193 -25.24 -27.54 18.66
C MET A 193 -26.08 -26.55 17.88
N ALA A 194 -26.83 -27.07 16.90
CA ALA A 194 -27.93 -26.37 16.28
C ALA A 194 -28.85 -25.80 17.36
N GLY A 195 -29.17 -24.52 17.22
CA GLY A 195 -29.89 -23.64 18.07
C GLY A 195 -30.88 -24.30 19.02
N ARG A 196 -30.61 -24.26 20.31
CA ARG A 196 -31.66 -24.45 21.34
C ARG A 196 -32.47 -23.16 21.41
N ASN A 197 -33.66 -23.23 20.82
CA ASN A 197 -34.74 -22.33 21.17
C ASN A 197 -34.97 -22.42 22.68
N PRO A 198 -35.10 -21.33 23.43
CA PRO A 198 -35.53 -21.38 24.80
C PRO A 198 -37.01 -21.76 24.81
N MET A 199 -37.29 -22.96 25.30
CA MET A 199 -38.64 -23.44 25.60
C MET A 199 -39.35 -22.46 26.53
N ALA A 200 -40.54 -22.05 26.13
CA ALA A 200 -41.49 -21.33 26.91
C ALA A 200 -41.86 -22.12 28.17
N GLY A 201 -41.50 -21.57 29.33
CA GLY A 201 -42.02 -22.02 30.63
C GLY A 201 -43.51 -21.62 30.77
N SER A 202 -44.36 -22.60 30.88
CA SER A 202 -45.77 -22.44 31.26
C SER A 202 -45.87 -21.98 32.70
N GLY A 203 -46.37 -20.76 32.90
CA GLY A 203 -46.77 -20.21 34.20
C GLY A 203 -48.18 -19.63 34.10
N THR A 204 -49.12 -20.35 34.69
CA THR A 204 -50.52 -19.98 34.85
C THR A 204 -50.69 -18.76 35.75
N GLY A 205 -51.47 -17.76 35.31
CA GLY A 205 -51.87 -16.63 36.14
C GLY A 205 -52.92 -15.77 35.46
N ARG A 206 -54.10 -15.79 35.99
CA ARG A 206 -55.37 -15.30 35.60
C ARG A 206 -55.49 -13.76 35.44
N PRO A 207 -56.53 -13.26 34.71
CA PRO A 207 -56.65 -11.90 34.20
C PRO A 207 -57.43 -10.95 35.09
N THR A 208 -57.27 -9.68 34.95
CA THR A 208 -58.32 -8.65 35.23
C THR A 208 -58.14 -7.44 34.27
N PRO A 209 -59.29 -6.79 33.94
CA PRO A 209 -59.42 -5.92 32.78
C PRO A 209 -59.42 -4.41 33.15
N GLY A 210 -59.20 -3.58 32.23
CA GLY A 210 -59.38 -2.14 32.40
C GLY A 210 -58.98 -1.34 31.18
N ALA A 211 -59.90 -1.13 30.34
CA ALA A 211 -60.41 0.11 29.77
C ALA A 211 -59.42 1.19 29.29
N GLY A 212 -59.47 1.48 28.01
CA GLY A 212 -59.88 2.81 27.63
C GLY A 212 -59.17 3.47 26.47
N ARG A 213 -59.81 3.52 25.33
CA ARG A 213 -59.97 4.63 24.37
C ARG A 213 -58.73 5.13 23.56
N ALA A 214 -58.75 4.88 22.26
CA ALA A 214 -59.31 5.73 21.18
C ALA A 214 -58.45 6.95 20.75
N GLY A 215 -58.21 7.03 19.46
CA GLY A 215 -57.79 8.24 18.71
C GLY A 215 -56.85 7.91 17.57
N ALA A 216 -57.35 7.57 16.47
CA ALA A 216 -57.65 8.27 15.22
C ALA A 216 -56.46 8.79 14.42
N ALA A 217 -56.24 8.16 13.28
CA ALA A 217 -56.18 8.70 11.94
C ALA A 217 -55.06 9.69 11.58
N GLY A 218 -54.38 9.37 10.50
CA GLY A 218 -53.62 10.34 9.74
C GLY A 218 -52.68 9.66 8.72
N GLY A 219 -53.23 9.16 7.63
CA GLY A 219 -52.46 8.71 6.51
C GLY A 219 -51.95 9.88 5.68
N ARG A 220 -50.78 9.72 5.08
CA ARG A 220 -50.41 10.45 3.85
C ARG A 220 -49.35 9.72 3.07
N PRO A 221 -49.30 9.97 1.75
CA PRO A 221 -48.91 8.98 0.74
C PRO A 221 -47.47 9.02 0.36
N GLN A 222 -46.96 7.92 -0.15
CA GLN A 222 -45.66 7.79 -0.84
C GLN A 222 -45.73 8.42 -2.24
N PRO A 223 -44.67 9.11 -2.68
CA PRO A 223 -44.45 9.40 -4.11
C PRO A 223 -43.56 8.34 -4.75
N GLY A 224 -43.91 8.07 -5.97
CA GLY A 224 -43.49 7.05 -6.89
C GLY A 224 -42.03 6.82 -7.14
N ARG A 225 -41.76 5.60 -7.41
CA ARG A 225 -40.55 5.01 -7.93
C ARG A 225 -40.50 5.18 -9.45
N PRO A 226 -39.42 5.71 -10.05
CA PRO A 226 -39.21 5.58 -11.49
C PRO A 226 -38.54 4.24 -11.82
N GLN A 227 -39.05 3.57 -12.83
CA GLN A 227 -38.48 2.36 -13.40
C GLN A 227 -37.30 2.71 -14.37
N PRO A 228 -36.32 1.82 -14.50
CA PRO A 228 -35.19 2.03 -15.41
C PRO A 228 -35.50 1.53 -16.80
N GLY A 229 -35.18 2.40 -17.78
CA GLY A 229 -35.22 2.06 -19.18
C GLY A 229 -33.91 1.46 -19.68
N GLY A 230 -34.08 0.46 -20.56
CA GLY A 230 -33.27 0.22 -21.75
C GLY A 230 -31.81 -0.23 -21.59
N ALA A 231 -31.60 -1.54 -21.70
CA ALA A 231 -30.32 -2.16 -21.99
C ALA A 231 -29.78 -1.76 -23.37
N ARG A 232 -28.49 -1.40 -23.46
CA ARG A 232 -27.69 -1.37 -24.69
C ARG A 232 -26.65 -2.50 -24.66
N PRO A 233 -26.34 -3.14 -25.80
CA PRO A 233 -25.53 -4.34 -25.85
C PRO A 233 -24.04 -4.06 -25.67
N MET A 234 -23.37 -4.88 -24.88
CA MET A 234 -21.93 -4.91 -24.71
C MET A 234 -21.23 -5.36 -25.99
N GLY A 235 -20.31 -4.52 -26.48
CA GLY A 235 -19.33 -4.91 -27.47
C GLY A 235 -18.27 -5.83 -26.86
N GLN A 236 -18.06 -6.98 -27.48
CA GLN A 236 -17.01 -7.94 -27.17
C GLN A 236 -15.63 -7.30 -27.44
N ARG A 237 -14.75 -7.29 -26.45
CA ARG A 237 -13.32 -7.05 -26.65
C ARG A 237 -12.60 -8.40 -26.76
N PRO A 238 -11.61 -8.53 -27.66
CA PRO A 238 -10.89 -9.79 -27.86
C PRO A 238 -9.93 -10.07 -26.69
N MET A 239 -9.92 -11.32 -26.22
CA MET A 239 -8.95 -11.84 -25.28
C MET A 239 -7.54 -11.78 -25.86
N GLY A 240 -6.65 -11.01 -25.23
CA GLY A 240 -5.21 -11.08 -25.42
C GLY A 240 -4.67 -12.37 -24.80
N GLN A 241 -3.93 -13.13 -25.60
CA GLN A 241 -3.30 -14.39 -25.25
C GLN A 241 -2.20 -14.18 -24.19
N ASN A 242 -2.25 -14.96 -23.14
CA ASN A 242 -1.22 -15.06 -22.12
C ASN A 242 -0.17 -16.09 -22.58
N PRO A 243 1.12 -15.75 -22.72
CA PRO A 243 2.17 -16.74 -22.99
C PRO A 243 2.96 -17.01 -21.70
N ALA A 244 2.63 -18.05 -20.97
CA ALA A 244 3.57 -18.86 -20.20
C ALA A 244 2.84 -20.01 -19.47
N ALA A 245 2.44 -21.02 -20.23
CA ALA A 245 2.17 -22.32 -19.65
C ALA A 245 3.46 -23.15 -19.72
N TYR A 246 4.22 -23.20 -18.63
CA TYR A 246 5.21 -24.26 -18.42
C TYR A 246 4.48 -25.47 -17.85
N GLY A 247 4.60 -26.59 -18.60
CA GLY A 247 3.90 -27.82 -18.36
C GLY A 247 4.25 -28.43 -17.00
N MET A 248 3.22 -28.80 -16.26
CA MET A 248 3.26 -29.79 -15.21
C MET A 248 2.64 -31.08 -15.76
N GLN A 249 3.42 -32.14 -15.80
CA GLN A 249 2.97 -33.49 -16.09
C GLN A 249 2.10 -34.02 -14.94
N PRO A 250 1.06 -34.82 -15.23
CA PRO A 250 0.25 -35.41 -14.16
C PRO A 250 1.00 -36.61 -13.55
N PHE A 251 1.21 -36.56 -12.24
CA PHE A 251 1.66 -37.70 -11.47
C PHE A 251 0.49 -38.65 -11.22
N ASP A 252 0.71 -39.89 -11.67
CA ASP A 252 -0.13 -41.07 -11.55
C ASP A 252 -0.35 -41.41 -10.05
N THR A 253 -1.60 -41.39 -9.59
CA THR A 253 -1.97 -41.78 -8.23
C THR A 253 -2.31 -43.25 -8.21
N GLY A 254 -1.33 -44.07 -7.86
CA GLY A 254 -1.53 -45.45 -7.47
C GLY A 254 -2.37 -45.58 -6.21
N MET A 255 -3.51 -46.26 -6.31
CA MET A 255 -4.38 -46.64 -5.19
C MET A 255 -3.62 -47.50 -4.16
N ALA A 256 -3.65 -47.05 -2.90
CA ALA A 256 -3.55 -47.96 -1.75
C ALA A 256 -4.58 -47.52 -0.72
N GLY A 257 -5.63 -48.33 -0.53
CA GLY A 257 -6.69 -48.09 0.42
C GLY A 257 -6.21 -48.26 1.85
N GLY A 258 -6.65 -47.39 2.73
CA GLY A 258 -6.49 -47.46 4.18
C GLY A 258 -7.54 -46.56 4.85
N MET A 259 -8.55 -47.18 5.49
CA MET A 259 -9.55 -46.52 6.33
C MET A 259 -8.86 -45.69 7.40
N GLY A 260 -9.14 -44.39 7.42
CA GLY A 260 -8.61 -43.43 8.42
C GLY A 260 -9.00 -41.98 8.12
N ALA A 261 -10.08 -41.75 7.41
CA ALA A 261 -10.58 -40.42 7.11
C ALA A 261 -11.68 -40.01 8.08
N ALA A 262 -11.29 -39.65 9.30
CA ALA A 262 -12.13 -38.82 10.18
C ALA A 262 -11.19 -38.01 11.05
N PHE A 263 -11.30 -36.65 10.99
CA PHE A 263 -10.57 -35.65 11.74
C PHE A 263 -9.16 -35.30 11.26
N GLY A 264 -9.03 -34.99 9.98
CA GLY A 264 -7.92 -34.20 9.47
C GLY A 264 -8.43 -32.84 9.01
N MET A 265 -8.67 -31.89 9.88
CA MET A 265 -8.50 -30.49 9.51
C MET A 265 -7.00 -30.35 9.26
N ASP A 266 -6.65 -30.30 8.00
CA ASP A 266 -5.26 -30.05 7.56
C ASP A 266 -4.96 -28.57 7.87
N LEU A 267 -4.49 -28.30 9.12
CA LEU A 267 -4.04 -27.00 9.54
C LEU A 267 -2.68 -26.63 8.92
N THR A 268 -2.20 -27.42 7.96
CA THR A 268 -0.97 -27.13 7.22
C THR A 268 -1.16 -26.13 6.09
N SER A 269 -2.40 -25.71 5.79
CA SER A 269 -2.73 -24.89 4.63
C SER A 269 -3.46 -23.57 4.94
N ASN A 270 -3.41 -23.06 6.15
CA ASN A 270 -3.96 -21.73 6.46
C ASN A 270 -3.28 -20.63 5.57
N ALA A 271 -2.03 -20.85 5.13
CA ALA A 271 -1.35 -19.98 4.18
C ALA A 271 -2.11 -19.80 2.84
N ASP A 272 -2.60 -20.90 2.25
CA ASP A 272 -3.34 -20.83 0.98
C ASP A 272 -4.73 -20.21 1.17
N GLU A 273 -5.37 -20.45 2.32
CA GLU A 273 -6.65 -19.82 2.67
C GLU A 273 -6.49 -18.31 2.80
N ILE A 274 -5.44 -17.84 3.49
CA ILE A 274 -5.13 -16.42 3.64
C ILE A 274 -4.83 -15.79 2.27
N ARG A 275 -4.01 -16.43 1.43
CA ARG A 275 -3.69 -15.91 0.09
C ARG A 275 -4.90 -15.81 -0.83
N ASN A 276 -5.94 -16.63 -0.61
CA ASN A 276 -7.21 -16.57 -1.32
C ASN A 276 -8.24 -15.66 -0.64
N SER A 277 -7.91 -15.04 0.49
CA SER A 277 -8.81 -14.10 1.17
C SER A 277 -9.01 -12.82 0.37
N ALA A 278 -10.18 -12.21 0.54
CA ALA A 278 -10.48 -10.94 -0.12
C ALA A 278 -9.50 -9.83 0.27
N GLU A 279 -9.05 -9.82 1.52
CA GLU A 279 -8.11 -8.83 2.04
C GLU A 279 -6.71 -8.99 1.42
N TYR A 280 -6.18 -10.21 1.33
CA TYR A 280 -4.89 -10.47 0.67
C TYR A 280 -4.92 -10.02 -0.79
N ILE A 281 -5.95 -10.44 -1.53
CA ILE A 281 -6.13 -10.09 -2.95
C ILE A 281 -6.28 -8.57 -3.13
N GLU A 282 -6.94 -7.90 -2.20
CA GLU A 282 -7.10 -6.45 -2.26
C GLU A 282 -5.77 -5.70 -2.13
N TYR A 283 -4.92 -6.07 -1.16
CA TYR A 283 -3.60 -5.44 -1.01
C TYR A 283 -2.64 -5.82 -2.14
N GLU A 284 -2.72 -7.04 -2.64
CA GLU A 284 -1.93 -7.47 -3.79
C GLU A 284 -2.30 -6.64 -5.03
N ASN A 285 -3.59 -6.51 -5.34
CA ASN A 285 -4.08 -5.70 -6.46
C ASN A 285 -3.71 -4.22 -6.31
N MET A 286 -3.82 -3.67 -5.10
CA MET A 286 -3.40 -2.30 -4.80
C MET A 286 -1.91 -2.08 -5.09
N GLY A 287 -1.07 -3.02 -4.69
CA GLY A 287 0.37 -2.97 -4.97
C GLY A 287 0.68 -3.03 -6.47
N TRP A 288 0.02 -3.92 -7.19
CA TRP A 288 0.16 -4.02 -8.65
C TRP A 288 -0.35 -2.74 -9.36
N GLU A 289 -1.45 -2.17 -8.91
CA GLU A 289 -1.96 -0.90 -9.46
C GLU A 289 -0.95 0.24 -9.29
N ILE A 290 -0.37 0.39 -8.10
CA ILE A 290 0.66 1.41 -7.83
C ILE A 290 1.87 1.19 -8.74
N ARG A 291 2.40 -0.04 -8.78
CA ARG A 291 3.55 -0.41 -9.60
C ARG A 291 3.32 -0.10 -11.08
N ASP A 292 2.24 -0.63 -11.63
CA ASP A 292 1.98 -0.54 -13.07
C ASP A 292 1.71 0.91 -13.48
N THR A 293 1.01 1.68 -12.64
CA THR A 293 0.80 3.11 -12.86
C THR A 293 2.12 3.88 -12.88
N LEU A 294 2.97 3.71 -11.86
CA LEU A 294 4.26 4.43 -11.78
C LEU A 294 5.19 4.05 -12.94
N LEU A 295 5.24 2.78 -13.33
CA LEU A 295 6.06 2.34 -14.47
C LEU A 295 5.53 2.89 -15.80
N GLN A 296 4.21 3.02 -15.96
CA GLN A 296 3.60 3.59 -17.14
C GLN A 296 3.91 5.09 -17.25
N VAL A 297 3.58 5.89 -16.21
CA VAL A 297 3.82 7.34 -16.24
C VAL A 297 5.31 7.67 -16.40
N ARG A 298 6.20 6.83 -15.85
CA ARG A 298 7.65 6.94 -16.09
C ARG A 298 8.00 6.74 -17.56
N ALA A 299 7.42 5.71 -18.19
CA ALA A 299 7.70 5.40 -19.59
C ALA A 299 7.23 6.55 -20.50
N ASP A 300 6.05 7.09 -20.22
CA ASP A 300 5.48 8.21 -20.95
C ASP A 300 6.35 9.48 -20.79
N ALA A 301 6.74 9.83 -19.55
CA ALA A 301 7.60 10.98 -19.28
C ALA A 301 8.96 10.87 -19.99
N ARG A 302 9.58 9.69 -19.99
CA ARG A 302 10.87 9.48 -20.70
C ARG A 302 10.73 9.52 -22.22
N ALA A 303 9.57 9.08 -22.74
CA ALA A 303 9.30 9.18 -24.17
C ALA A 303 9.15 10.66 -24.59
N GLU A 304 8.44 11.46 -23.81
CA GLU A 304 8.29 12.91 -24.02
C GLU A 304 9.65 13.65 -23.94
N GLU A 305 10.47 13.33 -22.94
CA GLU A 305 11.82 13.88 -22.81
C GLU A 305 12.70 13.50 -24.01
N ALA A 306 12.62 12.24 -24.47
CA ALA A 306 13.38 11.78 -25.62
C ALA A 306 12.94 12.48 -26.92
N GLU A 307 11.63 12.69 -27.09
CA GLU A 307 11.08 13.41 -28.22
C GLU A 307 11.50 14.89 -28.20
N ALA A 308 11.40 15.54 -27.03
CA ALA A 308 11.82 16.93 -26.83
C ALA A 308 13.30 17.14 -27.14
N ASN A 309 14.15 16.16 -26.79
CA ASN A 309 15.60 16.17 -27.00
C ASN A 309 16.04 15.58 -28.34
N ALA A 310 15.11 15.05 -29.15
CA ALA A 310 15.46 14.49 -30.45
C ALA A 310 16.10 15.54 -31.36
N PRO A 311 17.21 15.21 -32.03
CA PRO A 311 17.86 16.14 -32.93
C PRO A 311 16.90 16.54 -34.05
N LYS A 312 16.57 17.83 -34.11
CA LYS A 312 15.70 18.36 -35.17
C LYS A 312 16.34 18.08 -36.53
N GLN A 313 15.65 17.31 -37.37
CA GLN A 313 16.17 16.97 -38.69
C GLN A 313 16.23 18.21 -39.55
N ALA A 314 17.37 18.40 -40.23
CA ALA A 314 17.52 19.43 -41.25
C ALA A 314 16.65 19.04 -42.46
N ILE A 315 15.75 19.92 -42.86
CA ILE A 315 14.88 19.73 -44.03
C ILE A 315 15.23 20.76 -45.11
N LYS A 316 14.98 20.42 -46.38
CA LYS A 316 15.19 21.35 -47.47
C LYS A 316 13.95 22.23 -47.59
N CYS A 317 14.12 23.54 -47.42
CA CYS A 317 13.03 24.49 -47.53
C CYS A 317 12.44 24.47 -48.98
N PRO A 318 11.13 24.24 -49.14
CA PRO A 318 10.51 24.20 -50.47
C PRO A 318 10.47 25.58 -51.15
N TYR A 319 10.63 26.68 -50.40
CA TYR A 319 10.53 28.04 -50.90
C TYR A 319 11.88 28.63 -51.34
N CYS A 320 12.96 28.47 -50.53
CA CYS A 320 14.23 29.02 -50.83
C CYS A 320 15.30 27.98 -51.20
N GLY A 321 15.02 26.69 -51.06
CA GLY A 321 15.93 25.58 -51.35
C GLY A 321 17.04 25.36 -50.34
N ALA A 322 17.16 26.18 -49.30
CA ALA A 322 18.17 26.04 -48.28
C ALA A 322 17.87 24.80 -47.37
N THR A 323 18.93 24.09 -46.96
CA THR A 323 18.82 23.05 -45.93
C THR A 323 18.91 23.74 -44.55
N THR A 324 17.83 23.65 -43.77
CA THR A 324 17.69 24.34 -42.48
C THR A 324 17.00 23.44 -41.45
N ILE A 325 17.26 23.71 -40.19
CA ILE A 325 16.48 23.17 -39.09
C ILE A 325 15.34 24.15 -38.84
N PRO A 326 14.08 23.68 -38.80
CA PRO A 326 12.95 24.57 -38.52
C PRO A 326 13.16 25.33 -37.20
N THR A 327 12.89 26.61 -37.18
CA THR A 327 12.89 27.44 -35.96
C THR A 327 11.80 26.97 -34.99
N ALA A 328 11.77 27.48 -33.77
CA ALA A 328 10.76 27.15 -32.75
C ALA A 328 9.30 27.39 -33.26
N ASN A 329 9.12 28.29 -34.23
CA ASN A 329 7.82 28.61 -34.84
C ASN A 329 7.55 27.80 -36.12
N GLY A 330 8.35 26.76 -36.41
CA GLY A 330 8.18 25.94 -37.62
C GLY A 330 8.52 26.64 -38.93
N CYS A 331 9.36 27.69 -38.89
CA CYS A 331 9.72 28.47 -40.05
C CYS A 331 11.16 28.22 -40.53
N CYS A 332 11.43 28.45 -41.78
CA CYS A 332 12.78 28.43 -42.33
C CYS A 332 13.61 29.61 -41.80
N GLU A 333 14.80 29.31 -41.24
CA GLU A 333 15.73 30.31 -40.70
C GLU A 333 16.18 31.34 -41.73
N TYR A 334 16.24 30.94 -43.03
CA TYR A 334 16.76 31.80 -44.08
C TYR A 334 15.70 32.69 -44.77
N CYS A 335 14.48 32.20 -44.96
CA CYS A 335 13.47 32.96 -45.70
C CYS A 335 12.18 33.22 -44.88
N GLY A 336 12.09 32.71 -43.65
CA GLY A 336 10.94 32.90 -42.77
C GLY A 336 9.67 32.16 -43.18
N ALA A 337 9.68 31.38 -44.26
CA ALA A 337 8.50 30.64 -44.71
C ALA A 337 8.23 29.47 -43.79
N ALA A 338 6.96 29.13 -43.54
CA ALA A 338 6.55 27.94 -42.78
C ALA A 338 7.02 26.66 -43.48
N LEU A 339 7.56 25.70 -42.69
CA LEU A 339 8.15 24.45 -43.18
C LEU A 339 7.27 23.27 -42.78
#